data_e891b15f68cf14ac46029ae29b179be8
#
_entry.id   e891b15f68cf14ac46029ae29b179be8
#
_cell.length_a   1.000
_cell.length_b   1.000
_cell.length_c   1.000
_cell.angle_alpha   90.00
_cell.angle_beta   90.00
_cell.angle_gamma   90.00
#
_symmetry.space_group_name_H-M   'P 1'
#
loop_
_entity.id
_entity.type
_entity.pdbx_description
1 polymer ?
#
loop_
_entity_poly.entity_id
_entity_poly.type
_entity_poly.pdbx_seq_one_letter_code
_entity_poly.pdbx_strand_id
1 'polypeptide(L)'
;ELFLKGGFPNKKDENWKFSDLNFIISKNFKNITNNDNYKFDEKIETINDFDHNKIILINGSLKSYDLKFEESEKVKIESLKSFEGSYDQIKNNLHYLNKALSIGGYKLEVQKDYKCKKPIIIYNYFTENLDNKIINNSNEIKLSQNSELTLIDYNIGKKSKFIKNTFEKIYIDKGAVLKNIILQKTKGNGYFYRN
;
A
#
# COMPACT_ATOMS: atom_id res chain seq x y z
N GLU A 1 -16.21 -3.35 -15.22
CA GLU A 1 -16.29 -3.83 -16.62
C GLU A 1 -14.92 -3.97 -17.30
N LEU A 2 -14.00 -2.95 -17.22
CA LEU A 2 -12.70 -2.99 -17.91
C LEU A 2 -11.81 -4.15 -17.45
N PHE A 3 -11.72 -4.40 -16.14
CA PHE A 3 -11.00 -5.55 -15.62
C PHE A 3 -11.60 -6.89 -16.09
N LEU A 4 -12.93 -7.01 -16.12
CA LEU A 4 -13.59 -8.24 -16.55
C LEU A 4 -13.33 -8.58 -18.02
N LYS A 5 -13.11 -7.59 -18.87
CA LYS A 5 -12.74 -7.79 -20.28
C LYS A 5 -11.29 -8.24 -20.45
N GLY A 6 -10.37 -7.73 -19.64
CA GLY A 6 -8.93 -7.99 -19.77
C GLY A 6 -8.40 -9.07 -18.83
N GLY A 7 -9.05 -9.31 -17.69
CA GLY A 7 -8.60 -10.27 -16.67
C GLY A 7 -7.27 -9.90 -16.02
N PHE A 8 -6.63 -10.86 -15.38
CA PHE A 8 -5.28 -10.70 -14.85
C PHE A 8 -4.25 -10.68 -15.98
N PRO A 9 -3.19 -9.86 -15.87
CA PRO A 9 -2.13 -9.80 -16.88
C PRO A 9 -1.47 -11.16 -17.11
N ASN A 10 -1.05 -11.39 -18.33
CA ASN A 10 -0.37 -12.61 -18.76
C ASN A 10 0.82 -12.29 -19.66
N LYS A 11 1.57 -13.30 -20.12
CA LYS A 11 2.79 -13.13 -20.96
C LYS A 11 2.57 -12.41 -22.29
N LYS A 12 1.34 -12.25 -22.77
CA LYS A 12 1.05 -11.50 -23.99
C LYS A 12 1.04 -9.99 -23.75
N ASP A 13 0.90 -9.57 -22.49
CA ASP A 13 0.99 -8.16 -22.09
C ASP A 13 2.47 -7.76 -22.05
N GLU A 14 2.85 -6.71 -22.76
CA GLU A 14 4.26 -6.30 -22.93
C GLU A 14 5.01 -6.14 -21.60
N ASN A 15 4.37 -5.52 -20.62
CA ASN A 15 4.93 -5.31 -19.26
C ASN A 15 5.01 -6.61 -18.43
N TRP A 16 4.44 -7.72 -18.94
CA TRP A 16 4.34 -8.99 -18.22
C TRP A 16 4.98 -10.17 -18.97
N LYS A 17 5.70 -9.91 -20.05
CA LYS A 17 6.31 -10.97 -20.90
C LYS A 17 7.18 -11.98 -20.13
N PHE A 18 7.74 -11.58 -18.98
CA PHE A 18 8.55 -12.44 -18.11
C PHE A 18 7.78 -12.99 -16.89
N SER A 19 6.52 -12.59 -16.71
CA SER A 19 5.69 -13.01 -15.59
C SER A 19 4.26 -13.23 -16.04
N ASP A 20 3.68 -14.37 -15.68
CA ASP A 20 2.30 -14.70 -16.00
C ASP A 20 1.48 -14.68 -14.72
N LEU A 21 0.91 -13.51 -14.38
CA LEU A 21 0.13 -13.35 -13.18
C LEU A 21 -1.16 -14.20 -13.23
N ASN A 22 -1.77 -14.31 -14.40
CA ASN A 22 -2.96 -15.13 -14.56
C ASN A 22 -2.67 -16.61 -14.26
N PHE A 23 -1.55 -17.14 -14.76
CA PHE A 23 -1.10 -18.50 -14.43
C PHE A 23 -0.77 -18.66 -12.95
N ILE A 24 -0.06 -17.70 -12.34
CA ILE A 24 0.28 -17.73 -10.91
C ILE A 24 -0.99 -17.78 -10.07
N ILE A 25 -1.98 -16.96 -10.41
CA ILE A 25 -3.25 -16.88 -9.69
C ILE A 25 -4.05 -18.18 -9.86
N SER A 26 -4.24 -18.65 -11.08
CA SER A 26 -5.01 -19.86 -11.35
C SER A 26 -4.41 -21.11 -10.68
N LYS A 27 -3.08 -21.19 -10.60
CA LYS A 27 -2.38 -22.28 -9.94
C LYS A 27 -2.48 -22.23 -8.41
N ASN A 28 -2.48 -21.05 -7.83
CA ASN A 28 -2.33 -20.87 -6.39
C ASN A 28 -3.63 -20.55 -5.65
N PHE A 29 -4.64 -20.08 -6.35
CA PHE A 29 -5.92 -19.66 -5.75
C PHE A 29 -7.08 -20.36 -6.44
N LYS A 30 -7.99 -20.93 -5.66
CA LYS A 30 -9.21 -21.54 -6.22
C LYS A 30 -10.27 -20.50 -6.53
N ASN A 31 -10.62 -19.70 -5.53
CA ASN A 31 -11.57 -18.61 -5.64
C ASN A 31 -10.99 -17.39 -4.93
N ILE A 32 -10.81 -16.30 -5.65
CA ILE A 32 -10.35 -15.04 -5.06
C ILE A 32 -11.56 -14.19 -4.77
N THR A 33 -11.67 -13.74 -3.53
CA THR A 33 -12.68 -12.77 -3.12
C THR A 33 -12.03 -11.49 -2.63
N ASN A 34 -12.75 -10.36 -2.70
CA ASN A 34 -12.24 -9.13 -2.12
C ASN A 34 -12.12 -9.27 -0.60
N ASN A 35 -11.17 -8.55 -0.01
CA ASN A 35 -11.08 -8.47 1.43
C ASN A 35 -12.22 -7.59 1.96
N ASP A 36 -12.95 -8.11 2.94
CA ASP A 36 -14.01 -7.37 3.63
C ASP A 36 -13.43 -6.62 4.83
N ASN A 37 -14.15 -5.61 5.31
CA ASN A 37 -13.77 -4.91 6.53
C ASN A 37 -13.72 -5.88 7.72
N TYR A 38 -12.56 -6.01 8.33
CA TYR A 38 -12.31 -6.87 9.48
C TYR A 38 -12.18 -6.04 10.76
N LYS A 39 -12.87 -6.44 11.82
CA LYS A 39 -12.64 -5.88 13.16
C LYS A 39 -11.33 -6.47 13.69
N PHE A 40 -10.37 -5.61 13.96
CA PHE A 40 -9.06 -6.01 14.45
C PHE A 40 -8.82 -5.40 15.82
N ASP A 41 -8.66 -6.25 16.83
CA ASP A 41 -8.46 -5.85 18.22
C ASP A 41 -7.12 -6.36 18.81
N GLU A 42 -6.26 -6.98 17.97
CA GLU A 42 -4.95 -7.45 18.41
C GLU A 42 -3.95 -6.29 18.51
N LYS A 43 -3.02 -6.39 19.46
CA LYS A 43 -1.90 -5.46 19.57
C LYS A 43 -0.86 -5.79 18.53
N ILE A 44 -0.49 -4.80 17.72
CA ILE A 44 0.60 -4.92 16.74
C ILE A 44 1.93 -4.66 17.45
N GLU A 45 2.85 -5.60 17.31
CA GLU A 45 4.23 -5.39 17.73
C GLU A 45 4.91 -4.39 16.80
N THR A 46 5.47 -3.35 17.38
CA THR A 46 6.23 -2.32 16.68
C THR A 46 7.70 -2.39 17.06
N ILE A 47 8.56 -1.92 16.17
CA ILE A 47 10.00 -1.78 16.44
C ILE A 47 10.18 -0.79 17.59
N ASN A 48 11.05 -1.12 18.54
CA ASN A 48 11.36 -0.27 19.69
C ASN A 48 12.84 0.13 19.78
N ASP A 49 13.66 -0.31 18.83
CA ASP A 49 15.12 -0.14 18.86
C ASP A 49 15.56 1.31 18.54
N PHE A 50 14.67 2.10 17.92
CA PHE A 50 14.95 3.50 17.60
C PHE A 50 13.67 4.33 17.52
N ASP A 51 13.83 5.64 17.66
CA ASP A 51 12.74 6.62 17.55
C ASP A 51 12.23 6.74 16.11
N HIS A 52 10.93 6.58 15.92
CA HIS A 52 10.27 6.74 14.63
C HIS A 52 8.79 7.10 14.80
N ASN A 53 8.23 7.68 13.76
CA ASN A 53 6.79 7.89 13.63
C ASN A 53 6.11 6.61 13.11
N LYS A 54 4.85 6.41 13.43
CA LYS A 54 4.12 5.17 13.12
C LYS A 54 2.85 5.45 12.31
N ILE A 55 2.65 4.66 11.28
CA ILE A 55 1.39 4.53 10.54
C ILE A 55 1.02 3.05 10.56
N ILE A 56 -0.18 2.72 10.97
CA ILE A 56 -0.65 1.33 11.09
C ILE A 56 -1.76 1.09 10.08
N LEU A 57 -1.51 0.17 9.17
CA LEU A 57 -2.50 -0.34 8.23
C LEU A 57 -2.85 -1.79 8.59
N ILE A 58 -4.14 -2.10 8.59
CA ILE A 58 -4.65 -3.47 8.73
C ILE A 58 -5.29 -3.87 7.41
N ASN A 59 -4.75 -4.92 6.80
CA ASN A 59 -5.23 -5.41 5.52
C ASN A 59 -5.43 -4.30 4.47
N GLY A 60 -4.49 -3.33 4.44
CA GLY A 60 -4.50 -2.20 3.50
C GLY A 60 -5.27 -0.96 3.93
N SER A 61 -6.04 -1.00 5.02
CA SER A 61 -6.80 0.15 5.53
C SER A 61 -6.10 0.85 6.68
N LEU A 62 -6.09 2.18 6.69
CA LEU A 62 -5.53 2.98 7.78
C LEU A 62 -6.30 2.74 9.08
N LYS A 63 -5.62 2.25 10.11
CA LYS A 63 -6.18 1.99 11.44
C LYS A 63 -5.86 3.13 12.41
N SER A 64 -4.58 3.53 12.46
CA SER A 64 -4.10 4.59 13.35
C SER A 64 -2.75 5.12 12.89
N TYR A 65 -2.35 6.25 13.45
CA TYR A 65 -1.02 6.81 13.28
C TYR A 65 -0.56 7.55 14.53
N ASP A 66 0.75 7.67 14.70
CA ASP A 66 1.42 8.45 15.73
C ASP A 66 2.62 9.16 15.09
N LEU A 67 2.50 10.48 14.91
CA LEU A 67 3.52 11.36 14.33
C LEU A 67 4.16 12.26 15.40
N LYS A 68 4.36 11.76 16.61
CA LYS A 68 4.77 12.53 17.79
C LYS A 68 6.10 13.27 17.66
N PHE A 69 6.95 12.88 16.72
CA PHE A 69 8.23 13.56 16.47
C PHE A 69 8.12 14.71 15.46
N GLU A 70 6.97 14.84 14.80
CA GLU A 70 6.76 15.83 13.75
C GLU A 70 5.80 16.93 14.22
N GLU A 71 5.86 18.06 13.54
CA GLU A 71 4.90 19.14 13.73
C GLU A 71 3.61 18.80 12.99
N SER A 72 2.48 18.80 13.70
CA SER A 72 1.16 18.38 13.18
C SER A 72 0.70 19.20 11.95
N GLU A 73 1.18 20.43 11.83
CA GLU A 73 0.87 21.31 10.70
C GLU A 73 1.75 21.00 9.48
N LYS A 74 2.90 20.36 9.69
CA LYS A 74 3.91 20.09 8.66
C LYS A 74 3.80 18.69 8.04
N VAL A 75 3.33 17.72 8.80
CA VAL A 75 3.12 16.36 8.31
C VAL A 75 1.67 15.97 8.60
N LYS A 76 0.94 15.67 7.53
CA LYS A 76 -0.49 15.30 7.61
C LYS A 76 -0.71 13.91 7.07
N ILE A 77 -1.59 13.18 7.71
CA ILE A 77 -2.05 11.88 7.27
C ILE A 77 -3.57 11.78 7.34
N GLU A 78 -4.16 11.23 6.31
CA GLU A 78 -5.60 11.03 6.17
C GLU A 78 -5.90 9.63 5.63
N SER A 79 -7.06 9.10 6.00
CA SER A 79 -7.56 7.86 5.40
C SER A 79 -8.04 8.13 3.98
N LEU A 80 -7.56 7.35 3.04
CA LEU A 80 -7.98 7.42 1.65
C LEU A 80 -8.98 6.28 1.39
N LYS A 81 -10.26 6.61 1.22
CA LYS A 81 -11.31 5.60 0.96
C LYS A 81 -11.31 5.13 -0.49
N SER A 82 -11.08 6.04 -1.41
CA SER A 82 -10.94 5.78 -2.84
C SER A 82 -10.04 6.84 -3.44
N PHE A 83 -9.32 6.49 -4.50
CA PHE A 83 -8.55 7.47 -5.22
C PHE A 83 -9.48 8.31 -6.13
N GLU A 84 -9.50 9.63 -5.92
CA GLU A 84 -10.36 10.56 -6.67
C GLU A 84 -9.72 11.12 -7.95
N GLY A 85 -8.49 10.74 -8.26
CA GLY A 85 -7.78 11.23 -9.44
C GLY A 85 -8.17 10.51 -10.74
N SER A 86 -7.84 11.12 -11.90
CA SER A 86 -7.99 10.46 -13.18
C SER A 86 -6.91 9.38 -13.34
N TYR A 87 -7.35 8.20 -13.77
CA TYR A 87 -6.48 7.05 -14.11
C TYR A 87 -6.20 6.98 -15.61
N ASP A 88 -6.53 8.04 -16.36
CA ASP A 88 -6.65 8.02 -17.82
C ASP A 88 -5.33 7.71 -18.55
N GLN A 89 -4.21 7.86 -17.89
CA GLN A 89 -2.90 7.57 -18.48
C GLN A 89 -2.38 6.13 -18.24
N ILE A 90 -3.06 5.34 -17.39
CA ILE A 90 -2.55 4.03 -16.98
C ILE A 90 -3.50 2.92 -17.44
N LYS A 91 -3.20 2.32 -18.59
CA LYS A 91 -3.95 1.18 -19.15
C LYS A 91 -3.45 -0.14 -18.56
N ASN A 92 -3.71 -0.38 -17.28
CA ASN A 92 -3.32 -1.62 -16.61
C ASN A 92 -4.54 -2.26 -15.93
N ASN A 93 -4.81 -3.52 -16.22
CA ASN A 93 -5.96 -4.25 -15.67
C ASN A 93 -5.99 -4.28 -14.15
N LEU A 94 -4.83 -4.37 -13.48
CA LEU A 94 -4.76 -4.33 -12.02
C LEU A 94 -5.13 -2.97 -11.43
N HIS A 95 -4.89 -1.89 -12.17
CA HIS A 95 -5.41 -0.57 -11.80
C HIS A 95 -6.94 -0.51 -11.84
N TYR A 96 -7.54 -1.05 -12.91
CA TYR A 96 -9.00 -1.09 -13.00
C TYR A 96 -9.61 -1.90 -11.87
N LEU A 97 -8.95 -3.01 -11.48
CA LEU A 97 -9.36 -3.81 -10.33
C LEU A 97 -9.23 -3.02 -9.03
N ASN A 98 -8.10 -2.35 -8.83
CA ASN A 98 -7.85 -1.52 -7.66
C ASN A 98 -8.88 -0.39 -7.55
N LYS A 99 -9.13 0.34 -8.63
CA LYS A 99 -10.12 1.42 -8.68
C LYS A 99 -11.52 0.95 -8.29
N ALA A 100 -11.90 -0.25 -8.75
CA ALA A 100 -13.23 -0.80 -8.49
C ALA A 100 -13.40 -1.33 -7.07
N LEU A 101 -12.33 -1.85 -6.45
CA LEU A 101 -12.39 -2.65 -5.24
C LEU A 101 -11.49 -2.13 -4.11
N SER A 102 -10.90 -0.94 -4.23
CA SER A 102 -10.09 -0.36 -3.16
C SER A 102 -10.93 -0.12 -1.92
N ILE A 103 -10.48 -0.67 -0.79
CA ILE A 103 -11.16 -0.58 0.50
C ILE A 103 -10.57 0.47 1.42
N GLY A 104 -9.45 1.10 1.02
CA GLY A 104 -8.78 2.09 1.85
C GLY A 104 -7.36 2.35 1.41
N GLY A 105 -6.61 2.96 2.30
CA GLY A 105 -5.23 3.38 2.17
C GLY A 105 -4.98 4.64 2.96
N TYR A 106 -3.95 5.38 2.59
CA TYR A 106 -3.61 6.64 3.24
C TYR A 106 -3.16 7.69 2.23
N LYS A 107 -3.32 8.94 2.65
CA LYS A 107 -2.70 10.11 2.03
C LYS A 107 -1.75 10.72 3.04
N LEU A 108 -0.48 10.87 2.65
CA LEU A 108 0.59 11.46 3.45
C LEU A 108 1.12 12.71 2.76
N GLU A 109 1.07 13.84 3.44
CA GLU A 109 1.58 15.10 2.91
C GLU A 109 2.67 15.66 3.83
N VAL A 110 3.81 16.04 3.23
CA VAL A 110 4.88 16.80 3.91
C VAL A 110 4.93 18.19 3.30
N GLN A 111 4.82 19.20 4.15
CA GLN A 111 4.74 20.58 3.76
C GLN A 111 6.10 21.13 3.26
N LYS A 112 6.02 22.22 2.51
CA LYS A 112 7.17 22.92 1.96
C LYS A 112 8.24 23.25 3.01
N ASP A 113 9.52 23.09 2.62
CA ASP A 113 10.70 23.41 3.42
C ASP A 113 10.80 22.61 4.76
N TYR A 114 10.03 21.52 4.89
CA TYR A 114 10.05 20.69 6.09
C TYR A 114 10.82 19.38 5.88
N LYS A 115 11.76 19.11 6.78
CA LYS A 115 12.53 17.87 6.82
C LYS A 115 12.04 17.05 8.01
N CYS A 116 11.45 15.89 7.73
CA CYS A 116 10.98 15.01 8.80
C CYS A 116 12.11 14.64 9.75
N LYS A 117 11.87 14.83 11.06
CA LYS A 117 12.89 14.68 12.13
C LYS A 117 13.24 13.22 12.37
N LYS A 118 12.27 12.32 12.13
CA LYS A 118 12.42 10.88 12.29
C LYS A 118 11.81 10.13 11.10
N PRO A 119 12.27 8.90 10.82
CA PRO A 119 11.61 8.05 9.82
C PRO A 119 10.14 7.83 10.17
N ILE A 120 9.31 7.68 9.14
CA ILE A 120 7.94 7.18 9.28
C ILE A 120 7.93 5.71 8.90
N ILE A 121 7.50 4.84 9.81
CA ILE A 121 7.32 3.41 9.52
C ILE A 121 5.85 3.12 9.29
N ILE A 122 5.54 2.59 8.12
CA ILE A 122 4.22 2.08 7.79
C ILE A 122 4.20 0.59 8.13
N TYR A 123 3.51 0.24 9.20
CA TYR A 123 3.26 -1.14 9.60
C TYR A 123 2.07 -1.69 8.83
N ASN A 124 2.34 -2.37 7.71
CA ASN A 124 1.31 -3.11 6.97
C ASN A 124 1.11 -4.46 7.62
N TYR A 125 0.10 -4.58 8.46
CA TYR A 125 -0.23 -5.83 9.14
C TYR A 125 -1.29 -6.63 8.37
N PHE A 126 -0.97 -7.91 8.11
CA PHE A 126 -1.86 -8.86 7.44
C PHE A 126 -2.36 -9.89 8.44
N THR A 127 -3.69 -9.99 8.56
CA THR A 127 -4.35 -10.92 9.48
C THR A 127 -4.34 -12.35 8.95
N GLU A 128 -4.73 -13.30 9.78
CA GLU A 128 -4.83 -14.72 9.40
C GLU A 128 -6.02 -15.05 8.47
N ASN A 129 -7.03 -14.16 8.42
CA ASN A 129 -8.27 -14.40 7.67
C ASN A 129 -8.19 -13.95 6.20
N LEU A 130 -6.99 -13.95 5.62
CA LEU A 130 -6.75 -13.47 4.26
C LEU A 130 -6.61 -14.59 3.22
N ASP A 131 -6.80 -15.84 3.59
CA ASP A 131 -6.66 -16.92 2.63
C ASP A 131 -7.65 -16.77 1.46
N ASN A 132 -7.10 -16.84 0.25
CA ASN A 132 -7.80 -16.58 -1.02
C ASN A 132 -8.46 -15.19 -1.13
N LYS A 133 -7.94 -14.20 -0.41
CA LYS A 133 -8.39 -12.82 -0.52
C LYS A 133 -7.46 -11.99 -1.40
N ILE A 134 -8.05 -10.96 -2.04
CA ILE A 134 -7.30 -9.87 -2.64
C ILE A 134 -7.55 -8.59 -1.85
N ILE A 135 -6.46 -7.93 -1.48
CA ILE A 135 -6.46 -6.61 -0.86
C ILE A 135 -6.19 -5.59 -1.95
N ASN A 136 -7.15 -4.71 -2.21
CA ASN A 136 -6.96 -3.56 -3.09
C ASN A 136 -6.91 -2.32 -2.21
N ASN A 137 -5.79 -1.59 -2.25
CA ASN A 137 -5.63 -0.34 -1.52
C ASN A 137 -4.91 0.71 -2.34
N SER A 138 -5.18 1.98 -2.04
CA SER A 138 -4.59 3.12 -2.75
C SER A 138 -3.91 4.05 -1.76
N ASN A 139 -2.66 4.43 -2.07
CA ASN A 139 -1.90 5.37 -1.24
C ASN A 139 -1.53 6.60 -2.06
N GLU A 140 -1.47 7.74 -1.40
CA GLU A 140 -0.95 8.97 -1.98
C GLU A 140 0.13 9.55 -1.07
N ILE A 141 1.27 9.91 -1.64
CA ILE A 141 2.38 10.55 -0.93
C ILE A 141 2.70 11.85 -1.67
N LYS A 142 2.67 12.95 -0.96
CA LYS A 142 2.99 14.26 -1.51
C LYS A 142 4.08 14.95 -0.71
N LEU A 143 5.19 15.19 -1.36
CA LEU A 143 6.30 15.97 -0.82
C LEU A 143 6.34 17.32 -1.51
N SER A 144 6.04 18.38 -0.74
CA SER A 144 6.12 19.75 -1.24
C SER A 144 7.57 20.20 -1.37
N GLN A 145 7.78 21.31 -2.05
CA GLN A 145 9.11 21.86 -2.37
C GLN A 145 10.09 21.82 -1.19
N ASN A 146 11.32 21.33 -1.43
CA ASN A 146 12.43 21.23 -0.47
C ASN A 146 12.12 20.39 0.79
N SER A 147 11.08 19.57 0.79
CA SER A 147 10.78 18.69 1.93
C SER A 147 11.60 17.39 1.87
N GLU A 148 11.82 16.76 3.02
CA GLU A 148 12.54 15.48 3.10
C GLU A 148 11.77 14.47 3.95
N LEU A 149 11.66 13.24 3.46
CA LEU A 149 11.01 12.12 4.15
C LEU A 149 11.81 10.83 3.98
N THR A 150 12.04 10.13 5.09
CA THR A 150 12.43 8.72 5.08
C THR A 150 11.21 7.88 5.45
N LEU A 151 10.77 7.03 4.53
CA LEU A 151 9.62 6.16 4.67
C LEU A 151 10.08 4.71 4.68
N ILE A 152 9.60 3.93 5.64
CA ILE A 152 9.88 2.49 5.74
C ILE A 152 8.55 1.75 5.67
N ASP A 153 8.35 1.02 4.59
CA ASP A 153 7.16 0.20 4.36
C ASP A 153 7.41 -1.21 4.91
N TYR A 154 6.92 -1.49 6.12
CA TYR A 154 7.17 -2.72 6.84
C TYR A 154 5.97 -3.67 6.76
N ASN A 155 6.11 -4.70 5.92
CA ASN A 155 5.08 -5.70 5.67
C ASN A 155 5.25 -6.87 6.64
N ILE A 156 4.31 -7.02 7.57
CA ILE A 156 4.29 -8.05 8.62
C ILE A 156 2.92 -8.71 8.70
N GLY A 157 2.85 -9.90 9.25
CA GLY A 157 1.54 -10.53 9.48
C GLY A 157 1.58 -12.02 9.72
N LYS A 158 0.40 -12.57 9.91
CA LYS A 158 0.13 -14.00 10.13
C LYS A 158 0.35 -14.81 8.84
N LYS A 159 0.34 -16.13 8.97
CA LYS A 159 0.45 -17.03 7.83
C LYS A 159 -0.88 -17.04 7.07
N SER A 160 -0.90 -16.43 5.90
CA SER A 160 -2.06 -16.41 4.99
C SER A 160 -1.60 -16.40 3.54
N LYS A 161 -2.45 -16.87 2.64
CA LYS A 161 -2.21 -16.87 1.21
C LYS A 161 -3.13 -15.87 0.53
N PHE A 162 -2.60 -14.72 0.17
CA PHE A 162 -3.37 -13.58 -0.35
C PHE A 162 -2.62 -12.82 -1.44
N ILE A 163 -3.35 -11.95 -2.12
CA ILE A 163 -2.80 -10.99 -3.08
C ILE A 163 -2.96 -9.60 -2.49
N LYS A 164 -1.89 -8.80 -2.51
CA LYS A 164 -1.95 -7.36 -2.23
C LYS A 164 -1.72 -6.60 -3.53
N ASN A 165 -2.74 -5.90 -3.99
CA ASN A 165 -2.71 -5.01 -5.14
C ASN A 165 -2.78 -3.56 -4.65
N THR A 166 -1.63 -2.90 -4.58
CA THR A 166 -1.51 -1.52 -4.13
C THR A 166 -1.32 -0.59 -5.31
N PHE A 167 -2.14 0.43 -5.40
CA PHE A 167 -1.88 1.59 -6.23
C PHE A 167 -1.25 2.70 -5.38
N GLU A 168 -0.10 3.22 -5.83
CA GLU A 168 0.59 4.27 -5.10
C GLU A 168 0.90 5.44 -6.01
N LYS A 169 0.47 6.64 -5.60
CA LYS A 169 0.76 7.87 -6.30
C LYS A 169 1.70 8.73 -5.48
N ILE A 170 2.85 9.05 -6.07
CA ILE A 170 3.90 9.79 -5.39
C ILE A 170 4.15 11.09 -6.16
N TYR A 171 3.97 12.22 -5.47
CA TYR A 171 4.29 13.54 -5.96
C TYR A 171 5.52 14.06 -5.23
N ILE A 172 6.58 14.36 -5.96
CA ILE A 172 7.82 14.92 -5.44
C ILE A 172 8.05 16.25 -6.13
N ASP A 173 7.90 17.33 -5.40
CA ASP A 173 8.08 18.68 -5.91
C ASP A 173 9.58 19.05 -5.95
N LYS A 174 9.89 20.19 -6.54
CA LYS A 174 11.26 20.66 -6.76
C LYS A 174 12.08 20.66 -5.46
N GLY A 175 13.24 20.00 -5.49
CA GLY A 175 14.16 19.91 -4.35
C GLY A 175 13.69 19.00 -3.21
N ALA A 176 12.53 18.34 -3.33
CA ALA A 176 12.08 17.39 -2.33
C ALA A 176 12.80 16.04 -2.46
N VAL A 177 12.97 15.34 -1.34
CA VAL A 177 13.67 14.05 -1.27
C VAL A 177 12.83 13.01 -0.54
N LEU A 178 12.52 11.91 -1.22
CA LEU A 178 11.92 10.73 -0.63
C LEU A 178 12.94 9.58 -0.59
N LYS A 179 13.23 9.06 0.61
CA LYS A 179 13.92 7.78 0.80
C LYS A 179 12.87 6.75 1.17
N ASN A 180 12.62 5.79 0.27
CA ASN A 180 11.60 4.75 0.49
C ASN A 180 12.27 3.37 0.60
N ILE A 181 12.06 2.69 1.74
CA ILE A 181 12.62 1.37 2.05
C ILE A 181 11.47 0.40 2.26
N ILE A 182 11.51 -0.74 1.58
CA ILE A 182 10.49 -1.78 1.72
C ILE A 182 11.10 -2.97 2.45
N LEU A 183 10.54 -3.31 3.60
CA LEU A 183 10.89 -4.49 4.39
C LEU A 183 9.74 -5.50 4.37
N GLN A 184 10.03 -6.72 3.97
CA GLN A 184 9.02 -7.76 3.89
C GLN A 184 9.34 -8.90 4.84
N LYS A 185 8.53 -9.04 5.91
CA LYS A 185 8.65 -10.08 6.95
C LYS A 185 7.30 -10.79 7.14
N THR A 186 6.67 -11.19 6.06
CA THR A 186 5.43 -11.98 6.11
C THR A 186 5.77 -13.47 6.26
N LYS A 187 5.03 -14.18 7.12
CA LYS A 187 5.21 -15.62 7.38
C LYS A 187 4.45 -16.52 6.39
N GLY A 188 3.78 -15.94 5.41
CA GLY A 188 2.89 -16.65 4.48
C GLY A 188 3.22 -16.43 3.01
N ASN A 189 2.36 -16.96 2.15
CA ASN A 189 2.43 -16.83 0.70
C ASN A 189 1.68 -15.59 0.23
N GLY A 190 2.10 -14.41 0.67
CA GLY A 190 1.59 -13.15 0.17
C GLY A 190 2.20 -12.82 -1.19
N TYR A 191 1.36 -12.49 -2.16
CA TYR A 191 1.76 -12.00 -3.48
C TYR A 191 1.55 -10.50 -3.52
N PHE A 192 2.64 -9.74 -3.54
CA PHE A 192 2.61 -8.29 -3.48
C PHE A 192 2.78 -7.69 -4.85
N TYR A 193 1.81 -6.92 -5.26
CA TYR A 193 1.82 -6.15 -6.47
C TYR A 193 1.65 -4.66 -6.15
N ARG A 194 2.56 -3.81 -6.64
CA ARG A 194 2.58 -2.37 -6.41
C ARG A 194 2.75 -1.65 -7.74
N ASN A 195 1.84 -0.75 -8.04
CA ASN A 195 1.83 0.11 -9.22
C ASN A 195 2.15 1.55 -8.84
#